data_f8217b985fdcfe2d7dcab3727a35cca9
#
_entry.id   f8217b985fdcfe2d7dcab3727a35cca9
#
_cell.length_a   1.000
_cell.length_b   1.000
_cell.length_c   1.000
_cell.angle_alpha   90.00
_cell.angle_beta   90.00
_cell.angle_gamma   90.00
#
_symmetry.space_group_name_H-M   'P 1'
#
loop_
_entity.id
_entity.type
_entity.pdbx_description
1 polymer ?
#
loop_
_entity_poly.entity_id
_entity_poly.type
_entity_poly.pdbx_seq_one_letter_code
_entity_poly.pdbx_strand_id
1 'polypeptide(L)'
;IIQKILPLMSKRKFGRILLSSSTGVKFGGGKTTGLYSLTKYMNEFFFSNYKDYYKKNILINALRIGVTNTKIHKNVKGKNMKKRVDLIPIRRMATIYEVAEYIYFLCSDKNTLITNQVVNISGGE
;
A
#
# COMPACT_ATOMS: atom_id res chain seq x y z
N ILE A 1 8.53 4.80 -13.98
CA ILE A 1 9.35 3.68 -13.43
C ILE A 1 8.77 2.35 -13.88
N ILE A 2 7.47 2.04 -13.64
CA ILE A 2 6.86 0.73 -13.96
C ILE A 2 7.09 0.36 -15.44
N GLN A 3 6.75 1.23 -16.37
CA GLN A 3 6.94 1.00 -17.82
C GLN A 3 8.38 0.64 -18.21
N LYS A 4 9.36 1.15 -17.49
CA LYS A 4 10.79 0.84 -17.75
C LYS A 4 11.24 -0.49 -17.15
N ILE A 5 10.64 -0.90 -16.05
CA ILE A 5 11.01 -2.13 -15.31
C ILE A 5 10.32 -3.38 -15.88
N LEU A 6 9.08 -3.25 -16.35
CA LEU A 6 8.28 -4.39 -16.84
C LEU A 6 8.94 -5.20 -17.96
N PRO A 7 9.63 -4.61 -18.96
CA PRO A 7 10.34 -5.38 -19.98
C PRO A 7 11.45 -6.27 -19.39
N LEU A 8 12.18 -5.76 -18.40
CA LEU A 8 13.25 -6.50 -17.72
C LEU A 8 12.67 -7.67 -16.89
N MET A 9 11.60 -7.44 -16.15
CA MET A 9 10.88 -8.48 -15.41
C MET A 9 10.31 -9.53 -16.37
N SER A 10 9.75 -9.11 -17.51
CA SER A 10 9.19 -10.00 -18.53
C SER A 10 10.27 -10.95 -19.10
N LYS A 11 11.47 -10.44 -19.36
CA LYS A 11 12.60 -11.25 -19.84
C LYS A 11 13.01 -12.30 -18.81
N ARG A 12 12.93 -11.97 -17.51
CA ARG A 12 13.27 -12.88 -16.40
C ARG A 12 12.12 -13.82 -16.01
N LYS A 13 10.90 -13.61 -16.55
CA LYS A 13 9.68 -14.33 -16.17
C LYS A 13 9.42 -14.29 -14.66
N PHE A 14 9.77 -13.18 -14.03
CA PHE A 14 9.55 -12.92 -12.61
C PHE A 14 9.51 -11.42 -12.33
N GLY A 15 8.51 -11.00 -11.57
CA GLY A 15 8.40 -9.62 -11.08
C GLY A 15 7.36 -9.50 -9.97
N ARG A 16 7.66 -8.66 -8.99
CA ARG A 16 6.74 -8.27 -7.92
C ARG A 16 6.78 -6.76 -7.79
N ILE A 17 5.63 -6.14 -7.95
CA ILE A 17 5.47 -4.68 -7.85
C ILE A 17 4.40 -4.40 -6.80
N LEU A 18 4.76 -3.62 -5.81
CA LEU A 18 3.83 -3.17 -4.78
C LEU A 18 3.78 -1.65 -4.76
N LEU A 19 2.58 -1.11 -4.97
CA LEU A 19 2.33 0.32 -4.96
C LEU A 19 1.87 0.75 -3.57
N SER A 20 2.60 1.67 -2.97
CA SER A 20 2.28 2.19 -1.64
C SER A 20 1.07 3.12 -1.70
N SER A 21 -0.05 2.68 -1.15
CA SER A 21 -1.26 3.47 -0.92
C SER A 21 -1.46 3.76 0.59
N SER A 22 -2.63 4.20 0.96
CA SER A 22 -2.97 4.59 2.33
C SER A 22 -4.44 4.32 2.63
N THR A 23 -4.77 3.98 3.87
CA THR A 23 -6.16 3.95 4.34
C THR A 23 -6.87 5.29 4.16
N GLY A 24 -6.14 6.41 4.09
CA GLY A 24 -6.71 7.72 3.80
C GLY A 24 -7.51 7.77 2.50
N VAL A 25 -7.21 6.91 1.54
CA VAL A 25 -7.97 6.77 0.28
C VAL A 25 -9.42 6.36 0.54
N LYS A 26 -9.63 5.43 1.46
CA LYS A 26 -10.97 4.92 1.82
C LYS A 26 -11.91 6.02 2.34
N PHE A 27 -11.34 7.04 2.98
CA PHE A 27 -12.08 8.13 3.62
C PHE A 27 -12.02 9.44 2.83
N GLY A 28 -11.41 9.45 1.65
CA GLY A 28 -11.23 10.66 0.83
C GLY A 28 -10.24 11.68 1.43
N GLY A 29 -9.65 11.37 2.58
CA GLY A 29 -8.82 12.30 3.35
C GLY A 29 -9.65 13.32 4.13
N GLY A 30 -8.98 14.19 4.90
CA GLY A 30 -9.58 15.34 5.56
C GLY A 30 -9.29 16.64 4.81
N LYS A 31 -9.72 17.77 5.34
CA LYS A 31 -9.54 19.13 4.74
C LYS A 31 -8.08 19.38 4.27
N THR A 32 -7.09 18.88 5.02
CA THR A 32 -5.66 19.09 4.74
C THR A 32 -4.98 17.90 4.07
N THR A 33 -5.65 16.75 3.92
CA THR A 33 -5.07 15.49 3.42
C THR A 33 -5.77 14.94 2.19
N GLY A 34 -6.76 15.66 1.63
CA GLY A 34 -7.49 15.22 0.45
C GLY A 34 -6.57 15.04 -0.76
N LEU A 35 -5.69 16.01 -1.01
CA LEU A 35 -4.72 15.92 -2.11
C LEU A 35 -3.73 14.75 -1.93
N TYR A 36 -3.26 14.53 -0.69
CA TYR A 36 -2.46 13.34 -0.38
C TYR A 36 -3.23 12.04 -0.69
N SER A 37 -4.48 11.95 -0.26
CA SER A 37 -5.31 10.76 -0.53
C SER A 37 -5.53 10.54 -2.02
N LEU A 38 -5.71 11.62 -2.81
CA LEU A 38 -5.80 11.53 -4.26
C LEU A 38 -4.52 10.97 -4.87
N THR A 39 -3.34 11.46 -4.47
CA THR A 39 -2.06 10.92 -4.97
C THR A 39 -1.87 9.44 -4.64
N LYS A 40 -2.36 9.00 -3.47
CA LYS A 40 -2.33 7.58 -3.09
C LYS A 40 -3.34 6.74 -3.86
N TYR A 41 -4.52 7.28 -4.15
CA TYR A 41 -5.53 6.63 -4.99
C TYR A 41 -5.01 6.38 -6.41
N MET A 42 -4.26 7.30 -6.98
CA MET A 42 -3.63 7.10 -8.30
C MET A 42 -2.79 5.82 -8.36
N ASN A 43 -2.13 5.42 -7.28
CA ASN A 43 -1.39 4.16 -7.22
C ASN A 43 -2.29 2.93 -7.27
N GLU A 44 -3.56 3.05 -6.88
CA GLU A 44 -4.53 1.95 -6.93
C GLU A 44 -5.23 1.85 -8.29
N PHE A 45 -5.29 2.95 -9.02
CA PHE A 45 -5.96 3.01 -10.31
C PHE A 45 -5.13 2.37 -11.43
N PHE A 46 -3.84 2.64 -11.46
CA PHE A 46 -3.02 2.31 -12.62
C PHE A 46 -2.64 0.84 -12.77
N PHE A 47 -2.59 0.04 -11.71
CA PHE A 47 -2.05 -1.31 -11.82
C PHE A 47 -2.96 -2.28 -12.59
N SER A 48 -4.26 -2.05 -12.67
CA SER A 48 -5.19 -2.86 -13.46
C SER A 48 -4.89 -2.84 -14.97
N ASN A 49 -4.17 -1.84 -15.45
CA ASN A 49 -3.77 -1.72 -16.86
C ASN A 49 -2.65 -2.69 -17.26
N TYR A 50 -2.10 -3.46 -16.32
CA TYR A 50 -0.94 -4.34 -16.56
C TYR A 50 -1.29 -5.84 -16.52
N LYS A 51 -2.55 -6.20 -16.76
CA LYS A 51 -3.04 -7.60 -16.68
C LYS A 51 -2.28 -8.58 -17.58
N ASP A 52 -1.82 -8.12 -18.75
CA ASP A 52 -1.07 -8.98 -19.69
C ASP A 52 0.28 -9.47 -19.13
N TYR A 53 0.81 -8.81 -18.11
CA TYR A 53 2.04 -9.20 -17.46
C TYR A 53 1.87 -10.36 -16.45
N TYR A 54 0.65 -10.64 -16.00
CA TYR A 54 0.40 -11.69 -15.01
C TYR A 54 0.76 -13.08 -15.54
N LYS A 55 0.51 -13.33 -16.85
CA LYS A 55 0.92 -14.56 -17.55
C LYS A 55 2.45 -14.78 -17.56
N LYS A 56 3.22 -13.73 -17.30
CA LYS A 56 4.69 -13.75 -17.24
C LYS A 56 5.22 -13.85 -15.83
N ASN A 57 4.38 -14.24 -14.86
CA ASN A 57 4.72 -14.29 -13.44
C ASN A 57 5.15 -12.93 -12.86
N ILE A 58 4.55 -11.85 -13.36
CA ILE A 58 4.74 -10.50 -12.83
C ILE A 58 3.47 -10.11 -12.10
N LEU A 59 3.51 -10.04 -10.77
CA LEU A 59 2.37 -9.74 -9.93
C LEU A 59 2.45 -8.29 -9.45
N ILE A 60 1.34 -7.57 -9.57
CA ILE A 60 1.26 -6.14 -9.25
C ILE A 60 0.09 -5.91 -8.31
N ASN A 61 0.36 -5.30 -7.17
CA ASN A 61 -0.63 -5.00 -6.14
C ASN A 61 -0.45 -3.58 -5.60
N ALA A 62 -1.47 -3.08 -4.92
CA ALA A 62 -1.39 -1.89 -4.09
C ALA A 62 -1.59 -2.27 -2.63
N LEU A 63 -0.91 -1.57 -1.72
CA LEU A 63 -1.02 -1.77 -0.28
C LEU A 63 -1.51 -0.49 0.39
N ARG A 64 -2.72 -0.50 0.94
CA ARG A 64 -3.23 0.55 1.82
C ARG A 64 -2.65 0.36 3.20
N ILE A 65 -1.67 1.19 3.53
CA ILE A 65 -1.02 1.17 4.83
C ILE A 65 -1.81 2.07 5.79
N GLY A 66 -2.19 1.50 6.93
CA GLY A 66 -2.84 2.20 8.03
C GLY A 66 -1.88 3.03 8.88
N VAL A 67 -2.36 3.47 10.02
CA VAL A 67 -1.55 4.25 10.97
C VAL A 67 -0.45 3.38 11.54
N THR A 68 0.78 3.70 11.19
CA THR A 68 1.98 2.96 11.59
C THR A 68 2.83 3.79 12.56
N ASN A 69 3.37 3.17 13.59
CA ASN A 69 4.20 3.84 14.60
C ASN A 69 5.54 4.26 14.01
N THR A 70 5.58 5.48 13.46
CA THR A 70 6.74 6.09 12.81
C THR A 70 6.89 7.56 13.20
N LYS A 71 8.04 8.13 12.91
CA LYS A 71 8.34 9.54 13.21
C LYS A 71 7.43 10.54 12.47
N ILE A 72 6.79 10.13 11.37
CA ILE A 72 5.93 10.98 10.55
C ILE A 72 4.78 11.61 11.37
N HIS A 73 4.28 10.90 12.37
CA HIS A 73 3.17 11.39 13.19
C HIS A 73 3.59 12.42 14.24
N LYS A 74 4.88 12.50 14.58
CA LYS A 74 5.40 13.46 15.56
C LYS A 74 5.38 14.90 15.04
N ASN A 75 5.44 15.08 13.73
CA ASN A 75 5.60 16.38 13.09
C ASN A 75 4.26 16.99 12.61
N VAL A 76 3.14 16.31 12.80
CA VAL A 76 1.83 16.81 12.36
C VAL A 76 1.19 17.64 13.48
N LYS A 77 1.32 18.96 13.40
CA LYS A 77 0.69 19.88 14.36
C LYS A 77 -0.83 19.67 14.44
N GLY A 78 -1.37 19.67 15.65
CA GLY A 78 -2.81 19.55 15.91
C GLY A 78 -3.38 18.13 15.79
N LYS A 79 -2.58 17.12 15.47
CA LYS A 79 -3.05 15.74 15.37
C LYS A 79 -3.06 15.06 16.74
N ASN A 80 -4.26 14.80 17.25
CA ASN A 80 -4.41 14.01 18.48
C ASN A 80 -4.31 12.51 18.16
N MET A 81 -3.12 11.94 18.39
CA MET A 81 -2.86 10.53 18.09
C MET A 81 -3.65 9.57 18.96
N LYS A 82 -3.99 9.93 20.20
CA LYS A 82 -4.85 9.10 21.06
C LYS A 82 -6.23 8.93 20.43
N LYS A 83 -6.89 10.04 20.09
CA LYS A 83 -8.17 10.01 19.38
C LYS A 83 -8.09 9.28 18.04
N ARG A 84 -6.97 9.40 17.33
CA ARG A 84 -6.78 8.70 16.04
C ARG A 84 -6.67 7.18 16.23
N VAL A 85 -5.97 6.72 17.27
CA VAL A 85 -5.83 5.30 17.62
C VAL A 85 -7.16 4.71 18.05
N ASP A 86 -7.98 5.48 18.79
CA ASP A 86 -9.31 5.06 19.23
C ASP A 86 -10.28 4.77 18.06
N LEU A 87 -10.01 5.30 16.87
CA LEU A 87 -10.80 5.01 15.67
C LEU A 87 -10.38 3.71 14.97
N ILE A 88 -9.20 3.17 15.29
CA ILE A 88 -8.73 1.91 14.72
C ILE A 88 -9.41 0.75 15.47
N PRO A 89 -10.11 -0.17 14.79
CA PRO A 89 -10.82 -1.26 15.48
C PRO A 89 -9.92 -2.08 16.42
N ILE A 90 -8.68 -2.38 16.02
CA ILE A 90 -7.72 -3.11 16.87
C ILE A 90 -7.09 -2.24 17.98
N ARG A 91 -7.47 -0.94 18.09
CA ARG A 91 -7.07 0.00 19.15
C ARG A 91 -5.57 0.23 19.32
N ARG A 92 -4.79 0.01 18.28
CA ARG A 92 -3.36 0.30 18.25
C ARG A 92 -2.88 0.67 16.84
N MET A 93 -1.73 1.31 16.77
CA MET A 93 -1.02 1.49 15.51
C MET A 93 -0.37 0.18 15.06
N ALA A 94 -0.19 0.01 13.77
CA ALA A 94 0.68 -1.04 13.25
C ALA A 94 2.14 -0.76 13.66
N THR A 95 2.91 -1.80 13.87
CA THR A 95 4.36 -1.70 13.99
C THR A 95 4.99 -1.62 12.61
N ILE A 96 6.21 -1.10 12.53
CA ILE A 96 6.98 -1.11 11.28
C ILE A 96 7.27 -2.53 10.79
N TYR A 97 7.44 -3.47 11.70
CA TYR A 97 7.70 -4.88 11.39
C TYR A 97 6.49 -5.57 10.75
N GLU A 98 5.28 -5.36 11.29
CA GLU A 98 4.05 -5.90 10.70
C GLU A 98 3.87 -5.42 9.24
N VAL A 99 4.15 -4.15 8.98
CA VAL A 99 4.08 -3.60 7.62
C VAL A 99 5.18 -4.18 6.73
N ALA A 100 6.41 -4.28 7.24
CA ALA A 100 7.57 -4.77 6.51
C ALA A 100 7.41 -6.26 6.12
N GLU A 101 6.93 -7.10 7.02
CA GLU A 101 6.66 -8.52 6.76
C GLU A 101 5.64 -8.70 5.63
N TYR A 102 4.58 -7.89 5.63
CA TYR A 102 3.57 -7.95 4.59
C TYR A 102 4.10 -7.50 3.22
N ILE A 103 4.90 -6.43 3.22
CA ILE A 103 5.60 -5.96 2.01
C ILE A 103 6.56 -7.04 1.50
N TYR A 104 7.34 -7.64 2.39
CA TYR A 104 8.26 -8.73 2.04
C TYR A 104 7.52 -9.91 1.40
N PHE A 105 6.42 -10.37 2.02
CA PHE A 105 5.61 -11.44 1.45
C PHE A 105 5.11 -11.09 0.04
N LEU A 106 4.46 -9.93 -0.13
CA LEU A 106 3.90 -9.52 -1.43
C LEU A 106 4.96 -9.31 -2.52
N CYS A 107 6.17 -8.94 -2.13
CA CYS A 107 7.28 -8.67 -3.04
C CYS A 107 8.26 -9.84 -3.24
N SER A 108 8.05 -10.96 -2.55
CA SER A 108 8.90 -12.15 -2.64
C SER A 108 8.31 -13.22 -3.57
N ASP A 109 9.06 -14.28 -3.77
CA ASP A 109 8.66 -15.51 -4.47
C ASP A 109 7.58 -16.31 -3.73
N LYS A 110 7.40 -16.06 -2.44
CA LYS A 110 6.31 -16.64 -1.62
C LYS A 110 4.93 -16.21 -2.11
N ASN A 111 4.81 -15.03 -2.70
CA ASN A 111 3.58 -14.62 -3.36
C ASN A 111 3.53 -15.21 -4.78
N THR A 112 2.71 -16.23 -4.95
CA THR A 112 2.55 -16.93 -6.23
C THR A 112 1.22 -16.62 -6.93
N LEU A 113 0.26 -16.00 -6.22
CA LEU A 113 -1.11 -15.87 -6.72
C LEU A 113 -1.73 -14.47 -6.52
N ILE A 114 -1.34 -13.76 -5.47
CA ILE A 114 -1.95 -12.46 -5.15
C ILE A 114 -1.48 -11.41 -6.15
N THR A 115 -2.38 -10.97 -7.01
CA THR A 115 -2.14 -9.92 -8.00
C THR A 115 -3.42 -9.14 -8.28
N ASN A 116 -3.31 -7.92 -8.78
CA ASN A 116 -4.41 -7.01 -9.08
C ASN A 116 -5.30 -6.73 -7.85
N GLN A 117 -4.71 -6.73 -6.68
CA GLN A 117 -5.41 -6.49 -5.42
C GLN A 117 -4.99 -5.19 -4.76
N VAL A 118 -5.96 -4.54 -4.15
CA VAL A 118 -5.72 -3.47 -3.16
C VAL A 118 -5.86 -4.10 -1.77
N VAL A 119 -4.74 -4.37 -1.15
CA VAL A 119 -4.68 -5.04 0.15
C VAL A 119 -4.62 -3.99 1.26
N ASN A 120 -5.34 -4.22 2.37
CA ASN A 120 -5.32 -3.34 3.52
C ASN A 120 -4.50 -3.96 4.66
N ILE A 121 -3.60 -3.16 5.25
CA ILE A 121 -2.96 -3.43 6.53
C ILE A 121 -3.23 -2.26 7.46
N SER A 122 -4.39 -2.29 8.13
CA SER A 122 -4.95 -1.09 8.78
C SER A 122 -5.62 -1.36 10.13
N GLY A 123 -5.57 -2.59 10.63
CA GLY A 123 -6.19 -2.93 11.90
C GLY A 123 -7.72 -2.86 11.90
N GLY A 124 -8.35 -3.06 10.73
CA GLY A 124 -9.80 -3.10 10.56
C GLY A 124 -10.45 -1.81 10.03
N GLU A 125 -9.65 -0.74 9.74
CA GLU A 125 -10.17 0.49 9.12
C GLU A 125 -10.62 0.31 7.67
#